data_725a8ed8ec2a57753ecec56fa59b7b78
#
_entry.id   725a8ed8ec2a57753ecec56fa59b7b78
#
_cell.length_a   1.000
_cell.length_b   1.000
_cell.length_c   1.000
_cell.angle_alpha   90.00
_cell.angle_beta   90.00
_cell.angle_gamma   90.00
#
_symmetry.space_group_name_H-M   'P 1'
#
loop_
_entity.id
_entity.type
_entity.pdbx_description
1 polymer ?
#
loop_
_entity_poly.entity_id
_entity_poly.type
_entity_poly.pdbx_seq_one_letter_code
_entity_poly.pdbx_strand_id
1 'polypeptide(L)' 'VTNEADWIKMARAGDQSAFGRLVVAYQTPVYNLAYRMLGNAAEAEEAAQETFLRAYTHLRSYD' A
#
# COMPACT_ATOMS: atom_id res chain seq x y z
N VAL A 1 -7.90 -11.18 16.58
CA VAL A 1 -8.01 -9.99 15.75
C VAL A 1 -6.85 -9.94 14.76
N THR A 2 -7.17 -9.91 13.49
CA THR A 2 -6.15 -9.76 12.46
C THR A 2 -5.67 -8.32 12.45
N ASN A 3 -4.36 -8.13 12.49
CA ASN A 3 -3.80 -6.81 12.49
C ASN A 3 -2.80 -6.65 11.34
N GLU A 4 -2.22 -5.46 11.24
CA GLU A 4 -1.31 -5.12 10.15
C GLU A 4 -0.11 -6.04 10.08
N ALA A 5 0.42 -6.43 11.23
CA ALA A 5 1.60 -7.30 11.28
C ALA A 5 1.31 -8.65 10.64
N ASP A 6 0.10 -9.19 10.88
CA ASP A 6 -0.30 -10.45 10.27
C ASP A 6 -0.46 -10.30 8.76
N TRP A 7 -1.07 -9.21 8.30
CA TRP A 7 -1.25 -8.95 6.87
C TRP A 7 0.10 -8.80 6.16
N ILE A 8 1.04 -8.10 6.79
CA ILE A 8 2.37 -7.92 6.24
C ILE A 8 3.08 -9.28 6.10
N LYS A 9 2.98 -10.10 7.14
CA LYS A 9 3.58 -11.42 7.15
C LYS A 9 3.01 -12.29 6.02
N MET A 10 1.70 -12.28 5.86
CA MET A 10 1.02 -13.03 4.81
C MET A 10 1.39 -12.51 3.43
N ALA A 11 1.45 -11.20 3.26
CA ALA A 11 1.82 -10.60 1.98
C ALA A 11 3.26 -10.94 1.60
N ARG A 12 4.17 -10.97 2.57
CA ARG A 12 5.56 -11.36 2.32
C ARG A 12 5.67 -12.82 1.90
N ALA A 13 4.73 -13.64 2.35
CA ALA A 13 4.68 -15.05 1.97
C ALA A 13 4.04 -15.26 0.59
N GLY A 14 3.64 -14.18 -0.08
CA GLY A 14 3.06 -14.24 -1.42
C GLY A 14 1.55 -14.22 -1.46
N ASP A 15 0.90 -13.93 -0.34
CA ASP A 15 -0.56 -13.86 -0.29
C ASP A 15 -1.03 -12.49 -0.81
N GLN A 16 -1.45 -12.46 -2.08
CA GLN A 16 -1.91 -11.23 -2.71
C GLN A 16 -3.18 -10.69 -2.07
N SER A 17 -4.02 -11.56 -1.55
CA SER A 17 -5.23 -11.15 -0.83
C SER A 17 -4.89 -10.33 0.40
N ALA A 18 -3.90 -10.78 1.15
CA ALA A 18 -3.45 -10.06 2.34
C ALA A 18 -2.88 -8.68 1.96
N PHE A 19 -2.12 -8.62 0.88
CA PHE A 19 -1.59 -7.35 0.41
C PHE A 19 -2.72 -6.42 -0.02
N GLY A 20 -3.74 -6.96 -0.69
CA GLY A 20 -4.91 -6.18 -1.08
C GLY A 20 -5.61 -5.55 0.11
N ARG A 21 -5.68 -6.27 1.22
CA ARG A 21 -6.27 -5.73 2.44
C ARG A 21 -5.46 -4.58 3.01
N LEU A 22 -4.14 -4.67 2.92
CA LEU A 22 -3.27 -3.58 3.34
C LEU A 22 -3.48 -2.35 2.48
N VAL A 23 -3.60 -2.54 1.17
CA VAL A 23 -3.85 -1.44 0.25
C VAL A 23 -5.16 -0.74 0.60
N VAL A 24 -6.22 -1.51 0.81
CA VAL A 24 -7.53 -0.94 1.17
C VAL A 24 -7.44 -0.17 2.48
N ALA A 25 -6.73 -0.72 3.46
CA ALA A 25 -6.61 -0.09 4.78
C ALA A 25 -5.86 1.25 4.72
N TYR A 26 -4.85 1.35 3.85
CA TYR A 26 -3.99 2.53 3.80
C TYR A 26 -4.23 3.44 2.62
N GLN A 27 -5.10 3.04 1.71
CA GLN A 27 -5.38 3.79 0.50
C GLN A 27 -5.76 5.24 0.78
N THR A 28 -6.71 5.47 1.67
CA THR A 28 -7.17 6.81 1.98
C THR A 28 -6.12 7.67 2.67
N PRO A 29 -5.45 7.20 3.74
CA PRO A 29 -4.39 7.99 4.34
C PRO A 29 -3.25 8.33 3.39
N VAL A 30 -2.83 7.39 2.56
CA VAL A 30 -1.75 7.61 1.61
C VAL A 30 -2.19 8.62 0.55
N TYR A 31 -3.40 8.46 0.02
CA TYR A 31 -3.93 9.41 -0.95
C TYR A 31 -4.03 10.82 -0.36
N ASN A 32 -4.56 10.92 0.85
CA ASN A 32 -4.72 12.22 1.50
C ASN A 32 -3.38 12.92 1.72
N LEU A 33 -2.38 12.17 2.13
CA LEU A 33 -1.05 12.72 2.30
C LEU A 33 -0.48 13.21 0.96
N ALA A 34 -0.60 12.39 -0.07
CA ALA A 34 -0.13 12.75 -1.39
C ALA A 34 -0.86 13.98 -1.92
N TYR A 35 -2.16 14.07 -1.68
CA TYR A 35 -2.95 15.23 -2.10
C TYR A 35 -2.47 16.49 -1.43
N ARG A 36 -2.18 16.43 -0.13
CA ARG A 36 -1.66 17.60 0.60
C ARG A 36 -0.34 18.07 0.02
N MET A 37 0.50 17.14 -0.39
CA MET A 37 1.82 17.47 -0.89
C MET A 37 1.79 17.97 -2.32
N LEU A 38 0.92 17.41 -3.14
CA LEU A 38 0.91 17.68 -4.58
C LEU A 38 -0.17 18.69 -4.99
N GLY A 39 -1.25 18.78 -4.22
CA GLY A 39 -2.33 19.70 -4.50
C GLY A 39 -3.15 19.35 -5.74
N ASN A 40 -3.05 18.12 -6.24
CA ASN A 40 -3.70 17.69 -7.46
C ASN A 40 -4.19 16.25 -7.29
N ALA A 41 -5.49 16.03 -7.54
CA ALA A 41 -6.10 14.73 -7.31
C ALA A 41 -5.53 13.64 -8.21
N ALA A 42 -5.33 13.94 -9.48
CA ALA A 42 -4.79 12.95 -10.42
C ALA A 42 -3.36 12.56 -10.06
N GLU A 43 -2.53 13.54 -9.71
CA GLU A 43 -1.16 13.26 -9.29
C GLU A 43 -1.12 12.52 -7.96
N ALA A 44 -2.03 12.84 -7.04
CA ALA A 44 -2.11 12.15 -5.76
C ALA A 44 -2.48 10.69 -5.94
N GLU A 45 -3.43 10.42 -6.82
CA GLU A 45 -3.83 9.05 -7.12
C GLU A 45 -2.69 8.25 -7.73
N GLU A 46 -2.00 8.85 -8.68
CA GLU A 46 -0.85 8.22 -9.32
C GLU A 46 0.27 7.94 -8.32
N ALA A 47 0.57 8.91 -7.45
CA ALA A 47 1.59 8.74 -6.43
C ALA A 47 1.22 7.64 -5.44
N ALA A 48 -0.05 7.56 -5.05
CA ALA A 48 -0.52 6.52 -4.14
C ALA A 48 -0.39 5.14 -4.78
N GLN A 49 -0.79 5.01 -6.05
CA GLN A 49 -0.66 3.76 -6.78
C GLN A 49 0.79 3.32 -6.88
N GLU A 50 1.68 4.23 -7.21
CA GLU A 50 3.11 3.94 -7.30
C GLU A 50 3.68 3.50 -5.95
N THR A 51 3.24 4.14 -4.88
CA THR A 51 3.69 3.79 -3.53
C THR A 51 3.33 2.33 -3.22
N PHE A 52 2.09 1.93 -3.51
CA PHE A 52 1.67 0.56 -3.25
C PHE A 52 2.36 -0.44 -4.16
N LEU A 53 2.58 -0.08 -5.41
CA LEU A 53 3.29 -0.95 -6.34
C LEU A 53 4.73 -1.20 -5.87
N ARG A 54 5.41 -0.16 -5.43
CA ARG A 54 6.76 -0.28 -4.90
C ARG A 54 6.79 -1.12 -3.63
N ALA A 55 5.81 -0.91 -2.76
CA ALA A 55 5.71 -1.69 -1.53
C ALA A 55 5.52 -3.17 -1.83
N TYR A 56 4.66 -3.49 -2.80
CA TYR A 56 4.41 -4.87 -3.19
C TYR A 56 5.69 -5.52 -3.74
N THR A 57 6.36 -4.82 -4.63
CA THR A 57 7.61 -5.32 -5.22
C THR A 57 8.67 -5.53 -4.15
N HIS A 58 8.78 -4.60 -3.23
CA HIS A 58 9.75 -4.67 -2.15
C HIS A 58 9.48 -5.88 -1.24
N LEU A 59 8.21 -6.10 -0.88
CA LEU A 59 7.84 -7.24 -0.05
C LEU A 59 8.18 -8.57 -0.72
N ARG A 60 7.94 -8.65 -2.04
CA ARG A 60 8.19 -9.88 -2.79
C ARG A 60 9.69 -10.19 -2.89
N SER A 61 10.53 -9.17 -2.94
CA SER A 61 11.97 -9.35 -3.07
C SER A 61 12.70 -9.36 -1.74
N TYR A 62 12.01 -9.13 -0.67
CA TYR A 62 12.61 -9.08 0.66
C TYR A 62 12.91 -10.48 1.19
N ASP A 63 14.11 -10.66 1.70
CA ASP A 63 14.52 -11.91 2.35
C ASP A 63 14.53 -11.77 3.85
#